data_253a7227e7d2d55b1b404e659820713b
#
_entry.id   253a7227e7d2d55b1b404e659820713b
#
_cell.length_a   1.000
_cell.length_b   1.000
_cell.length_c   1.000
_cell.angle_alpha   90.00
_cell.angle_beta   90.00
_cell.angle_gamma   90.00
#
_symmetry.space_group_name_H-M   'P 1'
#
loop_
_entity.id
_entity.type
_entity.pdbx_description
1 polymer ?
#
loop_
_entity_poly.entity_id
_entity_poly.type
_entity_poly.pdbx_seq_one_letter_code
_entity_poly.pdbx_strand_id
1 'polypeptide(L)'
;MGNYYLCQVKKAKNPYYIESISANIYTIEELCYYLKENIYLIDKTLINEKLCDWIRDELGLKKLYKRLYEQLEREESIGNFILPIFKEIGYLSHQEFKNLQEKIVQIEIQPDDIRRKLKADYLLEYKMYINAISEYSKILQERNPGNMGIQFYASVLNNMASAYAQLFLFEEAADCLWQSYGIVKSKETYKRYLNCLVICLPPARCDEKFKELKVPDELRQKIQARVKEISISAKESARAGELSEIPMEEIVESLKKEYHKSTCS
;
A
#
# COMPACT_ATOMS: atom_id res chain seq x y z
N MET A 1 -3.65 -18.37 -22.68
CA MET A 1 -2.60 -19.39 -22.52
C MET A 1 -1.45 -18.72 -21.80
N GLY A 2 -1.17 -19.12 -20.53
CA GLY A 2 -0.05 -18.57 -19.79
C GLY A 2 1.27 -19.09 -20.39
N ASN A 3 2.12 -18.17 -20.81
CA ASN A 3 3.48 -18.53 -21.20
C ASN A 3 4.25 -18.94 -19.93
N TYR A 4 4.71 -20.17 -19.90
CA TYR A 4 5.67 -20.61 -18.88
C TYR A 4 7.04 -20.07 -19.29
N TYR A 5 7.56 -19.12 -18.50
CA TYR A 5 8.94 -18.68 -18.67
C TYR A 5 9.84 -19.66 -17.92
N LEU A 6 10.69 -20.38 -18.67
CA LEU A 6 11.75 -21.17 -18.08
C LEU A 6 12.82 -20.21 -17.56
N CYS A 7 13.27 -20.40 -16.30
CA CYS A 7 14.36 -19.64 -15.73
C CYS A 7 15.61 -19.78 -16.62
N GLN A 8 16.03 -18.70 -17.26
CA GLN A 8 17.16 -18.68 -18.19
C GLN A 8 18.50 -18.46 -17.48
N VAL A 9 18.44 -17.97 -16.23
CA VAL A 9 19.60 -17.59 -15.44
C VAL A 9 19.70 -18.44 -14.18
N LYS A 10 20.92 -18.64 -13.72
CA LYS A 10 21.21 -19.38 -12.49
C LYS A 10 20.49 -18.74 -11.29
N LYS A 11 19.85 -19.58 -10.48
CA LYS A 11 19.30 -19.18 -9.19
C LYS A 11 20.40 -18.69 -8.26
N ALA A 12 20.20 -17.53 -7.64
CA ALA A 12 21.09 -16.98 -6.62
C ALA A 12 21.20 -17.92 -5.41
N LYS A 13 22.38 -17.98 -4.81
CA LYS A 13 22.55 -18.68 -3.52
C LYS A 13 22.03 -17.82 -2.39
N ASN A 14 22.36 -16.53 -2.41
CA ASN A 14 21.88 -15.53 -1.45
C ASN A 14 20.81 -14.68 -2.13
N PRO A 15 19.60 -14.59 -1.55
CA PRO A 15 18.52 -13.81 -2.14
C PRO A 15 18.80 -12.31 -2.02
N TYR A 16 18.17 -11.54 -2.91
CA TYR A 16 17.99 -10.12 -2.70
C TYR A 16 16.70 -9.90 -1.90
N TYR A 17 16.81 -9.19 -0.78
CA TYR A 17 15.66 -8.89 0.07
C TYR A 17 15.01 -7.56 -0.32
N ILE A 18 13.73 -7.58 -0.62
CA ILE A 18 12.93 -6.40 -0.92
C ILE A 18 12.16 -5.98 0.32
N GLU A 19 12.58 -4.87 0.92
CA GLU A 19 12.03 -4.37 2.18
C GLU A 19 10.54 -3.99 2.07
N SER A 20 10.13 -3.36 0.97
CA SER A 20 8.76 -2.83 0.79
C SER A 20 7.66 -3.91 0.84
N ILE A 21 7.98 -5.16 0.52
CA ILE A 21 7.06 -6.31 0.54
C ILE A 21 7.56 -7.47 1.41
N SER A 22 8.67 -7.27 2.13
CA SER A 22 9.31 -8.29 2.97
C SER A 22 9.52 -9.63 2.26
N ALA A 23 10.01 -9.60 1.01
CA ALA A 23 10.17 -10.77 0.18
C ALA A 23 11.61 -10.98 -0.28
N ASN A 24 12.02 -12.25 -0.37
CA ASN A 24 13.29 -12.68 -0.93
C ASN A 24 13.14 -13.04 -2.41
N ILE A 25 14.04 -12.51 -3.24
CA ILE A 25 14.12 -12.79 -4.67
C ILE A 25 15.40 -13.57 -4.96
N TYR A 26 15.29 -14.67 -5.70
CA TYR A 26 16.39 -15.58 -6.04
C TYR A 26 16.73 -15.60 -7.52
N THR A 27 15.86 -15.10 -8.39
CA THR A 27 16.04 -15.14 -9.83
C THR A 27 15.75 -13.78 -10.48
N ILE A 28 16.29 -13.58 -11.69
CA ILE A 28 16.02 -12.36 -12.45
C ILE A 28 14.56 -12.30 -12.92
N GLU A 29 13.94 -13.45 -13.13
CA GLU A 29 12.53 -13.56 -13.51
C GLU A 29 11.61 -13.13 -12.34
N GLU A 30 11.94 -13.52 -11.10
CA GLU A 30 11.24 -13.04 -9.90
C GLU A 30 11.40 -11.53 -9.75
N LEU A 31 12.59 -10.98 -10.01
CA LEU A 31 12.82 -9.54 -10.02
C LEU A 31 11.96 -8.85 -11.10
N CYS A 32 11.92 -9.38 -12.32
CA CYS A 32 11.07 -8.85 -13.37
C CYS A 32 9.59 -8.90 -13.01
N TYR A 33 9.13 -10.01 -12.43
CA TYR A 33 7.77 -10.14 -11.94
C TYR A 33 7.45 -9.05 -10.90
N TYR A 34 8.33 -8.90 -9.91
CA TYR A 34 8.17 -7.86 -8.89
C TYR A 34 8.09 -6.45 -9.50
N LEU A 35 9.04 -6.10 -10.37
CA LEU A 35 9.10 -4.79 -11.00
C LEU A 35 7.85 -4.49 -11.86
N LYS A 36 7.31 -5.50 -12.55
CA LYS A 36 6.10 -5.37 -13.37
C LYS A 36 4.85 -5.13 -12.52
N GLU A 37 4.67 -5.94 -11.49
CA GLU A 37 3.46 -5.91 -10.67
C GLU A 37 3.45 -4.75 -9.66
N ASN A 38 4.63 -4.33 -9.18
CA ASN A 38 4.77 -3.37 -8.08
C ASN A 38 5.40 -2.03 -8.52
N ILE A 39 5.04 -1.54 -9.70
CA ILE A 39 5.68 -0.36 -10.29
C ILE A 39 5.62 0.90 -9.42
N TYR A 40 4.57 1.04 -8.61
CA TYR A 40 4.42 2.17 -7.69
C TYR A 40 5.32 2.08 -6.45
N LEU A 41 5.92 0.91 -6.17
CA LEU A 41 6.85 0.69 -5.05
C LEU A 41 8.31 0.88 -5.46
N ILE A 42 8.58 1.13 -6.74
CA ILE A 42 9.94 1.27 -7.25
C ILE A 42 10.44 2.68 -6.93
N ASP A 43 11.42 2.75 -6.05
CA ASP A 43 12.08 3.99 -5.63
C ASP A 43 13.57 3.78 -5.37
N LYS A 44 14.23 4.78 -4.82
CA LYS A 44 15.67 4.74 -4.49
C LYS A 44 16.03 3.68 -3.43
N THR A 45 15.08 3.11 -2.70
CA THR A 45 15.35 2.03 -1.74
C THR A 45 15.63 0.72 -2.47
N LEU A 46 14.99 0.50 -3.62
CA LEU A 46 15.22 -0.64 -4.49
C LEU A 46 16.34 -0.39 -5.50
N ILE A 47 16.38 0.82 -6.11
CA ILE A 47 17.37 1.22 -7.09
C ILE A 47 18.63 1.67 -6.35
N ASN A 48 19.55 0.73 -6.10
CA ASN A 48 20.76 0.96 -5.32
C ASN A 48 21.93 0.07 -5.79
N GLU A 49 23.11 0.34 -5.27
CA GLU A 49 24.31 -0.44 -5.57
C GLU A 49 24.19 -1.91 -5.16
N LYS A 50 23.49 -2.20 -4.04
CA LYS A 50 23.31 -3.58 -3.55
C LYS A 50 22.56 -4.45 -4.56
N LEU A 51 21.55 -3.88 -5.24
CA LEU A 51 20.82 -4.60 -6.30
C LEU A 51 21.73 -4.87 -7.50
N CYS A 52 22.56 -3.88 -7.89
CA CYS A 52 23.52 -4.06 -8.97
C CYS A 52 24.53 -5.14 -8.64
N ASP A 53 25.10 -5.11 -7.44
CA ASP A 53 26.08 -6.09 -6.97
C ASP A 53 25.48 -7.51 -6.91
N TRP A 54 24.26 -7.65 -6.42
CA TRP A 54 23.55 -8.92 -6.42
C TRP A 54 23.36 -9.49 -7.83
N ILE A 55 22.99 -8.65 -8.79
CA ILE A 55 22.89 -9.03 -10.22
C ILE A 55 24.23 -9.50 -10.78
N ARG A 56 25.35 -8.87 -10.39
CA ARG A 56 26.69 -9.26 -10.81
C ARG A 56 27.15 -10.55 -10.18
N ASP A 57 27.08 -10.63 -8.84
CA ASP A 57 27.79 -11.63 -8.04
C ASP A 57 26.96 -12.93 -7.91
N GLU A 58 25.68 -12.80 -7.70
CA GLU A 58 24.78 -13.95 -7.52
C GLU A 58 24.24 -14.48 -8.85
N LEU A 59 23.81 -13.60 -9.77
CA LEU A 59 23.24 -14.01 -11.05
C LEU A 59 24.28 -14.09 -12.18
N GLY A 60 25.47 -13.52 -12.00
CA GLY A 60 26.54 -13.54 -12.99
C GLY A 60 26.33 -12.63 -14.21
N LEU A 61 25.36 -11.74 -14.18
CA LEU A 61 24.95 -10.88 -15.30
C LEU A 61 25.82 -9.62 -15.39
N LYS A 62 27.13 -9.80 -15.66
CA LYS A 62 28.14 -8.73 -15.67
C LYS A 62 27.84 -7.60 -16.67
N LYS A 63 27.24 -7.90 -17.83
CA LYS A 63 26.90 -6.88 -18.83
C LYS A 63 25.74 -6.00 -18.33
N LEU A 64 24.70 -6.63 -17.76
CA LEU A 64 23.56 -5.93 -17.17
C LEU A 64 24.05 -5.06 -16.00
N TYR A 65 24.88 -5.61 -15.09
CA TYR A 65 25.47 -4.86 -13.98
C TYR A 65 26.11 -3.55 -14.44
N LYS A 66 27.05 -3.60 -15.42
CA LYS A 66 27.72 -2.39 -15.91
C LYS A 66 26.74 -1.33 -16.38
N ARG A 67 25.72 -1.76 -17.13
CA ARG A 67 24.69 -0.85 -17.65
C ARG A 67 23.86 -0.22 -16.55
N LEU A 68 23.44 -1.00 -15.53
CA LEU A 68 22.64 -0.50 -14.41
C LEU A 68 23.48 0.42 -13.52
N TYR A 69 24.74 0.08 -13.28
CA TYR A 69 25.63 0.90 -12.48
C TYR A 69 25.89 2.28 -13.11
N GLU A 70 26.10 2.32 -14.43
CA GLU A 70 26.23 3.58 -15.18
C GLU A 70 24.96 4.45 -15.07
N GLN A 71 23.76 3.83 -15.04
CA GLN A 71 22.50 4.55 -14.86
C GLN A 71 22.36 5.09 -13.43
N LEU A 72 22.81 4.32 -12.45
CA LEU A 72 22.80 4.71 -11.04
C LEU A 72 23.73 5.91 -10.78
N GLU A 73 24.96 5.89 -11.33
CA GLU A 73 25.92 7.01 -11.20
C GLU A 73 25.41 8.32 -11.82
N ARG A 74 24.61 8.21 -12.87
CA ARG A 74 24.03 9.39 -13.56
C ARG A 74 22.75 9.90 -12.90
N GLU A 75 22.27 9.26 -11.84
CA GLU A 75 20.98 9.54 -11.22
C GLU A 75 19.83 9.65 -12.24
N GLU A 76 19.84 8.80 -13.24
CA GLU A 76 18.85 8.81 -14.30
C GLU A 76 17.45 8.35 -13.79
N SER A 77 16.47 8.36 -14.70
CA SER A 77 15.10 8.00 -14.39
C SER A 77 14.95 6.53 -13.96
N ILE A 78 13.90 6.23 -13.19
CA ILE A 78 13.52 4.87 -12.81
C ILE A 78 13.41 3.97 -14.06
N GLY A 79 12.81 4.50 -15.13
CA GLY A 79 12.65 3.77 -16.38
C GLY A 79 13.97 3.37 -17.01
N ASN A 80 14.94 4.26 -17.03
CA ASN A 80 16.27 3.97 -17.57
C ASN A 80 17.01 2.88 -16.80
N PHE A 81 16.74 2.75 -15.51
CA PHE A 81 17.32 1.68 -14.69
C PHE A 81 16.58 0.34 -14.88
N ILE A 82 15.24 0.30 -14.82
CA ILE A 82 14.51 -0.98 -14.80
C ILE A 82 14.26 -1.59 -16.18
N LEU A 83 14.05 -0.78 -17.23
CA LEU A 83 13.75 -1.31 -18.56
C LEU A 83 14.85 -2.20 -19.14
N PRO A 84 16.16 -1.94 -18.92
CA PRO A 84 17.23 -2.86 -19.31
C PRO A 84 17.12 -4.25 -18.69
N ILE A 85 16.60 -4.37 -17.45
CA ILE A 85 16.43 -5.66 -16.77
C ILE A 85 15.45 -6.55 -17.56
N PHE A 86 14.32 -5.99 -17.98
CA PHE A 86 13.34 -6.73 -18.79
C PHE A 86 13.88 -7.15 -20.17
N LYS A 87 14.72 -6.29 -20.76
CA LYS A 87 15.32 -6.57 -22.08
C LYS A 87 16.37 -7.68 -22.04
N GLU A 88 17.10 -7.80 -20.93
CA GLU A 88 18.21 -8.76 -20.79
C GLU A 88 17.75 -10.20 -21.00
N ILE A 89 16.56 -10.53 -20.46
CA ILE A 89 16.01 -11.88 -20.54
C ILE A 89 14.78 -12.01 -21.46
N GLY A 90 14.37 -10.92 -22.11
CA GLY A 90 13.17 -10.93 -22.95
C GLY A 90 11.89 -11.27 -22.18
N TYR A 91 11.77 -10.83 -20.93
CA TYR A 91 10.67 -11.19 -20.03
C TYR A 91 9.30 -10.76 -20.53
N LEU A 92 9.22 -9.63 -21.23
CA LEU A 92 8.00 -9.03 -21.73
C LEU A 92 7.90 -9.17 -23.25
N SER A 93 6.70 -9.39 -23.74
CA SER A 93 6.40 -9.19 -25.16
C SER A 93 6.60 -7.72 -25.55
N HIS A 94 6.73 -7.46 -26.85
CA HIS A 94 6.93 -6.09 -27.34
C HIS A 94 5.81 -5.14 -26.89
N GLN A 95 4.56 -5.60 -26.92
CA GLN A 95 3.42 -4.79 -26.50
C GLN A 95 3.42 -4.52 -24.99
N GLU A 96 3.69 -5.54 -24.17
CA GLU A 96 3.78 -5.38 -22.70
C GLU A 96 4.92 -4.43 -22.32
N PHE A 97 6.07 -4.54 -23.00
CA PHE A 97 7.20 -3.65 -22.77
C PHE A 97 6.85 -2.19 -23.08
N LYS A 98 6.16 -1.95 -24.20
CA LYS A 98 5.70 -0.60 -24.57
C LYS A 98 4.71 -0.05 -23.54
N ASN A 99 3.72 -0.85 -23.14
CA ASN A 99 2.73 -0.45 -22.13
C ASN A 99 3.40 -0.13 -20.78
N LEU A 100 4.39 -0.94 -20.36
CA LEU A 100 5.15 -0.69 -19.14
C LEU A 100 5.95 0.60 -19.24
N GLN A 101 6.63 0.84 -20.35
CA GLN A 101 7.39 2.06 -20.59
C GLN A 101 6.50 3.31 -20.51
N GLU A 102 5.32 3.28 -21.16
CA GLU A 102 4.36 4.38 -21.11
C GLU A 102 3.88 4.63 -19.66
N LYS A 103 3.59 3.57 -18.91
CA LYS A 103 3.18 3.68 -17.51
C LYS A 103 4.27 4.30 -16.63
N ILE A 104 5.53 3.91 -16.81
CA ILE A 104 6.67 4.48 -16.09
C ILE A 104 6.79 5.97 -16.35
N VAL A 105 6.76 6.37 -17.62
CA VAL A 105 6.84 7.79 -18.00
C VAL A 105 5.70 8.59 -17.35
N GLN A 106 4.48 8.05 -17.34
CA GLN A 106 3.33 8.70 -16.69
C GLN A 106 3.53 8.88 -15.18
N ILE A 107 4.20 7.94 -14.52
CA ILE A 107 4.51 8.05 -13.08
C ILE A 107 5.62 9.08 -12.85
N GLU A 108 6.67 9.06 -13.67
CA GLU A 108 7.84 9.93 -13.51
C GLU A 108 7.55 11.41 -13.70
N ILE A 109 6.59 11.76 -14.58
CA ILE A 109 6.18 13.15 -14.79
C ILE A 109 5.32 13.72 -13.66
N GLN A 110 4.82 12.87 -12.73
CA GLN A 110 4.01 13.32 -11.62
C GLN A 110 4.88 14.02 -10.56
N PRO A 111 4.35 15.06 -9.88
CA PRO A 111 4.97 15.62 -8.68
C PRO A 111 5.23 14.57 -7.60
N ASP A 112 6.25 14.79 -6.77
CA ASP A 112 6.64 13.86 -5.71
C ASP A 112 5.49 13.49 -4.77
N ASP A 113 4.67 14.46 -4.37
CA ASP A 113 3.51 14.22 -3.50
C ASP A 113 2.49 13.28 -4.15
N ILE A 114 2.26 13.40 -5.47
CA ILE A 114 1.39 12.51 -6.23
C ILE A 114 1.99 11.11 -6.28
N ARG A 115 3.30 10.98 -6.57
CA ARG A 115 3.98 9.68 -6.62
C ARG A 115 3.93 8.97 -5.27
N ARG A 116 4.19 9.69 -4.17
CA ARG A 116 4.08 9.17 -2.81
C ARG A 116 2.66 8.72 -2.48
N LYS A 117 1.66 9.50 -2.90
CA LYS A 117 0.26 9.12 -2.71
C LYS A 117 -0.10 7.86 -3.50
N LEU A 118 0.34 7.75 -4.75
CA LEU A 118 0.13 6.54 -5.57
C LEU A 118 0.77 5.31 -4.90
N LYS A 119 1.98 5.46 -4.35
CA LYS A 119 2.64 4.41 -3.56
C LYS A 119 1.83 4.03 -2.34
N ALA A 120 1.37 5.01 -1.56
CA ALA A 120 0.59 4.77 -0.35
C ALA A 120 -0.78 4.15 -0.65
N ASP A 121 -1.46 4.60 -1.71
CA ASP A 121 -2.73 4.04 -2.18
C ASP A 121 -2.56 2.58 -2.62
N TYR A 122 -1.47 2.27 -3.32
CA TYR A 122 -1.11 0.90 -3.70
C TYR A 122 -0.89 0.00 -2.47
N LEU A 123 -0.12 0.48 -1.49
CA LEU A 123 0.11 -0.26 -0.24
C LEU A 123 -1.19 -0.51 0.53
N LEU A 124 -2.10 0.46 0.55
CA LEU A 124 -3.42 0.33 1.16
C LEU A 124 -4.26 -0.75 0.45
N GLU A 125 -4.29 -0.75 -0.88
CA GLU A 125 -5.01 -1.74 -1.69
C GLU A 125 -4.50 -3.16 -1.43
N TYR A 126 -3.18 -3.31 -1.30
CA TYR A 126 -2.53 -4.60 -1.01
C TYR A 126 -2.48 -4.95 0.49
N LYS A 127 -3.27 -4.26 1.32
CA LYS A 127 -3.42 -4.51 2.76
C LYS A 127 -2.13 -4.32 3.58
N MET A 128 -1.16 -3.57 3.05
CA MET A 128 0.08 -3.21 3.77
C MET A 128 -0.14 -1.90 4.54
N TYR A 129 -1.04 -1.97 5.52
CA TYR A 129 -1.63 -0.78 6.15
C TYR A 129 -0.61 0.08 6.89
N ILE A 130 0.33 -0.53 7.62
CA ILE A 130 1.38 0.21 8.36
C ILE A 130 2.27 0.99 7.38
N ASN A 131 2.68 0.35 6.29
CA ASN A 131 3.51 0.99 5.28
C ASN A 131 2.74 2.12 4.57
N ALA A 132 1.45 1.91 4.27
CA ALA A 132 0.58 2.94 3.71
C ALA A 132 0.46 4.16 4.65
N ILE A 133 0.23 3.94 5.95
CA ILE A 133 0.16 5.00 6.96
C ILE A 133 1.47 5.77 7.03
N SER A 134 2.62 5.08 6.99
CA SER A 134 3.94 5.72 6.98
C SER A 134 4.13 6.64 5.79
N GLU A 135 3.77 6.20 4.58
CA GLU A 135 3.87 7.03 3.37
C GLU A 135 2.89 8.22 3.40
N TYR A 136 1.63 8.02 3.83
CA TYR A 136 0.68 9.12 4.01
C TYR A 136 1.17 10.13 5.05
N SER A 137 1.77 9.67 6.17
CA SER A 137 2.32 10.54 7.20
C SER A 137 3.44 11.43 6.67
N LYS A 138 4.34 10.89 5.83
CA LYS A 138 5.40 11.68 5.18
C LYS A 138 4.82 12.80 4.32
N ILE A 139 3.76 12.52 3.53
CA ILE A 139 3.09 13.54 2.71
C ILE A 139 2.52 14.67 3.58
N LEU A 140 1.94 14.32 4.74
CA LEU A 140 1.33 15.29 5.64
C LEU A 140 2.38 16.11 6.43
N GLN A 141 3.52 15.52 6.77
CA GLN A 141 4.63 16.17 7.48
C GLN A 141 5.43 17.10 6.58
N GLU A 142 5.70 16.69 5.34
CA GLU A 142 6.46 17.45 4.36
C GLU A 142 5.56 18.41 3.57
N ARG A 143 4.34 18.64 4.06
CA ARG A 143 3.33 19.46 3.40
C ARG A 143 3.87 20.81 2.97
N ASN A 144 3.95 21.01 1.66
CA ASN A 144 4.29 22.29 1.07
C ASN A 144 3.02 23.00 0.55
N PRO A 145 2.53 24.07 1.23
CA PRO A 145 1.23 24.69 0.90
C PRO A 145 1.16 25.36 -0.48
N GLY A 146 2.04 25.16 -1.36
CA GLY A 146 1.99 25.73 -2.73
C GLY A 146 1.84 24.71 -3.83
N ASN A 147 2.14 23.43 -3.55
CA ASN A 147 2.26 22.42 -4.62
C ASN A 147 0.95 21.68 -4.90
N MET A 148 0.14 21.43 -3.87
CA MET A 148 -1.08 20.65 -3.99
C MET A 148 -2.27 21.39 -3.39
N GLY A 149 -3.43 21.27 -4.04
CA GLY A 149 -4.69 21.82 -3.53
C GLY A 149 -5.12 21.13 -2.21
N ILE A 150 -5.90 21.85 -1.40
CA ILE A 150 -6.40 21.37 -0.10
C ILE A 150 -7.14 20.04 -0.20
N GLN A 151 -7.82 19.78 -1.32
CA GLN A 151 -8.54 18.54 -1.57
C GLN A 151 -7.62 17.31 -1.64
N PHE A 152 -6.38 17.49 -2.10
CA PHE A 152 -5.37 16.45 -2.12
C PHE A 152 -5.07 15.97 -0.69
N TYR A 153 -4.79 16.88 0.22
CA TYR A 153 -4.51 16.54 1.62
C TYR A 153 -5.72 15.94 2.33
N ALA A 154 -6.93 16.42 2.03
CA ALA A 154 -8.15 15.79 2.54
C ALA A 154 -8.30 14.34 2.04
N SER A 155 -7.95 14.04 0.79
CA SER A 155 -7.97 12.67 0.26
C SER A 155 -6.91 11.78 0.92
N VAL A 156 -5.70 12.30 1.18
CA VAL A 156 -4.64 11.60 1.92
C VAL A 156 -5.13 11.22 3.31
N LEU A 157 -5.71 12.17 4.06
CA LEU A 157 -6.28 11.92 5.38
C LEU A 157 -7.40 10.87 5.36
N ASN A 158 -8.28 10.91 4.36
CA ASN A 158 -9.35 9.91 4.21
C ASN A 158 -8.82 8.50 3.95
N ASN A 159 -7.77 8.36 3.13
CA ASN A 159 -7.16 7.06 2.83
C ASN A 159 -6.37 6.54 4.03
N MET A 160 -5.65 7.43 4.73
CA MET A 160 -4.95 7.11 5.98
C MET A 160 -5.93 6.66 7.07
N ALA A 161 -7.09 7.32 7.20
CA ALA A 161 -8.15 6.88 8.10
C ALA A 161 -8.68 5.48 7.74
N SER A 162 -8.75 5.16 6.44
CA SER A 162 -9.13 3.81 6.00
C SER A 162 -8.11 2.77 6.43
N ALA A 163 -6.79 3.08 6.31
CA ALA A 163 -5.73 2.19 6.77
C ALA A 163 -5.78 1.96 8.29
N TYR A 164 -5.96 3.02 9.08
CA TYR A 164 -6.13 2.90 10.53
C TYR A 164 -7.35 2.06 10.91
N ALA A 165 -8.48 2.28 10.24
CA ALA A 165 -9.72 1.51 10.50
C ALA A 165 -9.53 0.01 10.20
N GLN A 166 -8.75 -0.35 9.18
CA GLN A 166 -8.42 -1.75 8.87
C GLN A 166 -7.53 -2.41 9.95
N LEU A 167 -6.79 -1.60 10.70
CA LEU A 167 -6.01 -2.05 11.86
C LEU A 167 -6.80 -1.96 13.17
N PHE A 168 -8.09 -1.66 13.13
CA PHE A 168 -8.96 -1.43 14.28
C PHE A 168 -8.54 -0.24 15.16
N LEU A 169 -7.69 0.66 14.65
CA LEU A 169 -7.26 1.90 15.30
C LEU A 169 -8.28 3.01 14.98
N PHE A 170 -9.48 2.89 15.59
CA PHE A 170 -10.62 3.76 15.25
C PHE A 170 -10.50 5.17 15.81
N GLU A 171 -9.72 5.40 16.86
CA GLU A 171 -9.46 6.73 17.40
C GLU A 171 -8.62 7.53 16.41
N GLU A 172 -7.51 6.97 15.92
CA GLU A 172 -6.64 7.56 14.91
C GLU A 172 -7.38 7.77 13.58
N ALA A 173 -8.24 6.80 13.21
CA ALA A 173 -9.10 6.95 12.04
C ALA A 173 -10.07 8.13 12.19
N ALA A 174 -10.67 8.30 13.37
CA ALA A 174 -11.57 9.42 13.66
C ALA A 174 -10.83 10.76 13.58
N ASP A 175 -9.62 10.85 14.13
CA ASP A 175 -8.80 12.07 14.09
C ASP A 175 -8.48 12.48 12.63
N CYS A 176 -8.07 11.53 11.80
CA CYS A 176 -7.82 11.78 10.38
C CYS A 176 -9.10 12.25 9.65
N LEU A 177 -10.24 11.60 9.92
CA LEU A 177 -11.52 11.97 9.31
C LEU A 177 -11.99 13.35 9.77
N TRP A 178 -11.79 13.69 11.03
CA TRP A 178 -12.12 15.00 11.56
C TRP A 178 -11.28 16.10 10.90
N GLN A 179 -9.99 15.90 10.76
CA GLN A 179 -9.10 16.82 10.07
C GLN A 179 -9.51 16.99 8.59
N SER A 180 -9.79 15.88 7.89
CA SER A 180 -10.27 15.91 6.51
C SER A 180 -11.59 16.65 6.37
N TYR A 181 -12.53 16.41 7.29
CA TYR A 181 -13.80 17.15 7.33
C TYR A 181 -13.58 18.65 7.59
N GLY A 182 -12.60 19.00 8.43
CA GLY A 182 -12.19 20.40 8.63
C GLY A 182 -11.82 21.10 7.32
N ILE A 183 -11.20 20.38 6.39
CA ILE A 183 -10.73 20.90 5.11
C ILE A 183 -11.87 21.01 4.07
N VAL A 184 -12.63 19.94 3.84
CA VAL A 184 -13.56 19.84 2.67
C VAL A 184 -15.02 19.89 3.05
N LYS A 185 -15.37 19.71 4.32
CA LYS A 185 -16.77 19.66 4.82
C LYS A 185 -17.65 18.60 4.12
N SER A 186 -17.04 17.47 3.72
CA SER A 186 -17.75 16.37 3.07
C SER A 186 -18.73 15.69 4.04
N LYS A 187 -19.99 15.56 3.63
CA LYS A 187 -21.02 14.83 4.41
C LYS A 187 -20.64 13.36 4.62
N GLU A 188 -20.00 12.75 3.64
CA GLU A 188 -19.57 11.34 3.72
C GLU A 188 -18.44 11.17 4.72
N THR A 189 -17.41 12.03 4.67
CA THR A 189 -16.31 12.04 5.65
C THR A 189 -16.85 12.24 7.07
N TYR A 190 -17.83 13.14 7.24
CA TYR A 190 -18.47 13.35 8.53
C TYR A 190 -19.22 12.12 9.05
N LYS A 191 -19.97 11.42 8.21
CA LYS A 191 -20.63 10.16 8.59
C LYS A 191 -19.61 9.08 8.99
N ARG A 192 -18.51 8.95 8.25
CA ARG A 192 -17.43 8.02 8.58
C ARG A 192 -16.81 8.36 9.93
N TYR A 193 -16.58 9.63 10.21
CA TYR A 193 -16.11 10.10 11.51
C TYR A 193 -17.07 9.69 12.63
N LEU A 194 -18.38 9.96 12.49
CA LEU A 194 -19.36 9.57 13.48
C LEU A 194 -19.45 8.05 13.69
N ASN A 195 -19.28 7.25 12.63
CA ASN A 195 -19.20 5.79 12.76
C ASN A 195 -18.00 5.37 13.62
N CYS A 196 -16.81 5.96 13.41
CA CYS A 196 -15.63 5.69 14.22
C CYS A 196 -15.89 6.03 15.69
N LEU A 197 -16.53 7.17 15.99
CA LEU A 197 -16.87 7.54 17.37
C LEU A 197 -17.78 6.52 18.08
N VAL A 198 -18.76 5.97 17.37
CA VAL A 198 -19.65 4.93 17.94
C VAL A 198 -18.89 3.64 18.23
N ILE A 199 -17.84 3.34 17.48
CA ILE A 199 -17.05 2.13 17.66
C ILE A 199 -16.02 2.29 18.78
N CYS A 200 -15.31 3.42 18.84
CA CYS A 200 -14.17 3.61 19.76
C CYS A 200 -14.55 4.19 21.12
N LEU A 201 -15.67 4.95 21.22
CA LEU A 201 -16.05 5.60 22.47
C LEU A 201 -17.07 4.78 23.28
N PRO A 202 -16.94 4.81 24.63
CA PRO A 202 -18.01 4.34 25.49
C PRO A 202 -19.33 5.11 25.23
N PRO A 203 -20.51 4.45 25.37
CA PRO A 203 -21.80 5.06 25.01
C PRO A 203 -22.04 6.45 25.60
N ALA A 204 -21.72 6.65 26.88
CA ALA A 204 -21.89 7.94 27.55
C ALA A 204 -21.06 9.06 26.90
N ARG A 205 -19.77 8.79 26.61
CA ARG A 205 -18.88 9.76 25.94
C ARG A 205 -19.29 10.00 24.48
N CYS A 206 -19.75 8.97 23.78
CA CYS A 206 -20.27 9.11 22.44
C CYS A 206 -21.49 10.03 22.41
N ASP A 207 -22.41 9.89 23.38
CA ASP A 207 -23.60 10.72 23.51
C ASP A 207 -23.26 12.18 23.82
N GLU A 208 -22.28 12.42 24.69
CA GLU A 208 -21.75 13.77 24.96
C GLU A 208 -21.19 14.40 23.69
N LYS A 209 -20.36 13.65 22.98
CA LYS A 209 -19.74 14.12 21.73
C LYS A 209 -20.76 14.43 20.65
N PHE A 210 -21.81 13.61 20.52
CA PHE A 210 -22.91 13.87 19.57
C PHE A 210 -23.71 15.13 19.92
N LYS A 211 -23.89 15.41 21.21
CA LYS A 211 -24.53 16.66 21.68
C LYS A 211 -23.64 17.87 21.36
N GLU A 212 -22.34 17.81 21.64
CA GLU A 212 -21.38 18.88 21.29
C GLU A 212 -21.42 19.21 19.80
N LEU A 213 -21.42 18.17 18.95
CA LEU A 213 -21.44 18.29 17.50
C LEU A 213 -22.82 18.63 16.93
N LYS A 214 -23.85 18.71 17.79
CA LYS A 214 -25.26 18.96 17.40
C LYS A 214 -25.73 18.00 16.31
N VAL A 215 -25.39 16.71 16.46
CA VAL A 215 -25.79 15.67 15.50
C VAL A 215 -27.31 15.48 15.57
N PRO A 216 -28.04 15.54 14.43
CA PRO A 216 -29.45 15.28 14.41
C PRO A 216 -29.82 13.88 14.94
N ASP A 217 -30.89 13.77 15.73
CA ASP A 217 -31.27 12.49 16.36
C ASP A 217 -31.55 11.39 15.33
N GLU A 218 -32.13 11.71 14.18
CA GLU A 218 -32.37 10.78 13.09
C GLU A 218 -31.05 10.19 12.56
N LEU A 219 -30.02 11.02 12.36
CA LEU A 219 -28.70 10.59 11.91
C LEU A 219 -28.00 9.74 12.97
N ARG A 220 -28.11 10.13 14.24
CA ARG A 220 -27.57 9.38 15.38
C ARG A 220 -28.14 7.97 15.43
N GLN A 221 -29.48 7.84 15.42
CA GLN A 221 -30.19 6.55 15.44
C GLN A 221 -29.77 5.68 14.25
N LYS A 222 -29.67 6.25 13.05
CA LYS A 222 -29.28 5.54 11.85
C LYS A 222 -27.85 4.99 11.94
N ILE A 223 -26.90 5.76 12.47
CA ILE A 223 -25.50 5.34 12.62
C ILE A 223 -25.40 4.24 13.68
N GLN A 224 -26.04 4.42 14.85
CA GLN A 224 -26.00 3.42 15.92
C GLN A 224 -26.66 2.11 15.51
N ALA A 225 -27.79 2.15 14.78
CA ALA A 225 -28.44 0.96 14.24
C ALA A 225 -27.54 0.22 13.26
N ARG A 226 -26.87 0.93 12.34
CA ARG A 226 -25.96 0.32 11.36
C ARG A 226 -24.75 -0.35 12.00
N VAL A 227 -24.12 0.31 12.97
CA VAL A 227 -22.96 -0.27 13.69
C VAL A 227 -23.39 -1.52 14.47
N LYS A 228 -24.57 -1.48 15.11
CA LYS A 228 -25.13 -2.63 15.79
C LYS A 228 -25.42 -3.80 14.84
N GLU A 229 -26.02 -3.55 13.69
CA GLU A 229 -26.28 -4.55 12.65
C GLU A 229 -24.98 -5.22 12.16
N ILE A 230 -23.95 -4.44 11.84
CA ILE A 230 -22.65 -4.95 11.43
C ILE A 230 -22.02 -5.79 12.55
N SER A 231 -22.12 -5.35 13.81
CA SER A 231 -21.58 -6.09 14.95
C SER A 231 -22.30 -7.44 15.16
N ILE A 232 -23.60 -7.51 14.93
CA ILE A 232 -24.38 -8.77 14.99
C ILE A 232 -23.92 -9.70 13.85
N SER A 233 -23.90 -9.21 12.61
CA SER A 233 -23.51 -9.98 11.44
C SER A 233 -22.04 -10.52 11.56
N ALA A 234 -21.12 -9.72 12.10
CA ALA A 234 -19.76 -10.14 12.36
C ALA A 234 -19.69 -11.29 13.39
N LYS A 235 -20.50 -11.23 14.46
CA LYS A 235 -20.58 -12.30 15.46
C LYS A 235 -21.18 -13.58 14.89
N GLU A 236 -22.18 -13.47 14.03
CA GLU A 236 -22.79 -14.62 13.35
C GLU A 236 -21.79 -15.28 12.38
N SER A 237 -21.05 -14.46 11.62
CA SER A 237 -20.01 -14.96 10.71
C SER A 237 -18.86 -15.63 11.47
N ALA A 238 -18.44 -15.09 12.60
CA ALA A 238 -17.43 -15.71 13.45
C ALA A 238 -17.90 -17.08 13.99
N ARG A 239 -19.15 -17.17 14.46
CA ARG A 239 -19.74 -18.47 14.90
C ARG A 239 -19.85 -19.48 13.76
N ALA A 240 -20.21 -19.03 12.55
CA ALA A 240 -20.24 -19.90 11.37
C ALA A 240 -18.84 -20.39 10.98
N GLY A 241 -17.80 -19.56 11.17
CA GLY A 241 -16.39 -19.93 10.97
C GLY A 241 -15.88 -20.97 12.00
N GLU A 242 -16.37 -20.92 13.24
CA GLU A 242 -16.06 -21.94 14.27
C GLU A 242 -16.60 -23.34 13.91
N LEU A 243 -17.61 -23.41 13.05
CA LEU A 243 -18.18 -24.63 12.51
C LEU A 243 -17.51 -25.13 11.22
N SER A 244 -16.49 -24.41 10.71
CA SER A 244 -15.78 -24.79 9.51
C SER A 244 -14.86 -26.02 9.78
N GLU A 245 -14.81 -26.96 8.83
CA GLU A 245 -13.93 -28.15 8.89
C GLU A 245 -12.43 -27.81 8.70
N ILE A 246 -12.07 -26.53 8.63
CA ILE A 246 -10.69 -26.09 8.47
C ILE A 246 -9.96 -26.26 9.82
N PRO A 247 -8.84 -26.99 9.87
CA PRO A 247 -8.04 -27.13 11.09
C PRO A 247 -7.64 -25.77 11.66
N MET A 248 -7.76 -25.60 12.98
CA MET A 248 -7.44 -24.34 13.67
C MET A 248 -6.01 -23.86 13.35
N GLU A 249 -5.08 -24.77 13.14
CA GLU A 249 -3.68 -24.48 12.79
C GLU A 249 -3.58 -23.77 11.43
N GLU A 250 -4.35 -24.18 10.44
CA GLU A 250 -4.37 -23.52 9.13
C GLU A 250 -4.97 -22.11 9.20
N ILE A 251 -6.02 -21.93 10.02
CA ILE A 251 -6.63 -20.61 10.26
C ILE A 251 -5.61 -19.69 10.93
N VAL A 252 -4.94 -20.16 11.98
CA VAL A 252 -3.92 -19.40 12.71
C VAL A 252 -2.74 -19.05 11.80
N GLU A 253 -2.30 -19.97 10.95
CA GLU A 253 -1.20 -19.69 10.03
C GLU A 253 -1.60 -18.68 8.93
N SER A 254 -2.82 -18.76 8.42
CA SER A 254 -3.36 -17.77 7.49
C SER A 254 -3.45 -16.39 8.14
N LEU A 255 -3.98 -16.30 9.36
CA LEU A 255 -4.07 -15.04 10.11
C LEU A 255 -2.68 -14.47 10.43
N LYS A 256 -1.70 -15.30 10.79
CA LYS A 256 -0.31 -14.85 10.98
C LYS A 256 0.28 -14.26 9.70
N LYS A 257 0.09 -14.92 8.56
CA LYS A 257 0.55 -14.41 7.25
C LYS A 257 -0.11 -13.06 6.92
N GLU A 258 -1.40 -12.94 7.16
CA GLU A 258 -2.15 -11.69 6.92
C GLU A 258 -1.70 -10.58 7.88
N TYR A 259 -1.48 -10.89 9.15
CA TYR A 259 -0.92 -9.98 10.14
C TYR A 259 0.47 -9.51 9.73
N HIS A 260 1.38 -10.42 9.40
CA HIS A 260 2.70 -10.04 8.91
C HIS A 260 2.65 -9.16 7.67
N LYS A 261 1.77 -9.46 6.71
CA LYS A 261 1.58 -8.64 5.53
C LYS A 261 1.06 -7.23 5.86
N SER A 262 0.20 -7.09 6.85
CA SER A 262 -0.38 -5.80 7.24
C SER A 262 0.52 -4.95 8.12
N THR A 263 1.42 -5.59 8.90
CA THR A 263 2.26 -4.94 9.91
C THR A 263 3.75 -4.96 9.58
N CYS A 264 4.19 -5.78 8.65
CA CYS A 264 5.61 -5.85 8.29
C CYS A 264 6.07 -4.63 7.53
N SER A 265 6.94 -4.25 8.14
CA SER A 265 8.14 -3.56 7.77
C SER A 265 9.15 -4.52 7.20
#